data_f922cea41441c3bf4840b2e9da440341
#
_entry.id   f922cea41441c3bf4840b2e9da440341
#
_cell.length_a   1.000
_cell.length_b   1.000
_cell.length_c   1.000
_cell.angle_alpha   90.00
_cell.angle_beta   90.00
_cell.angle_gamma   90.00
#
_symmetry.space_group_name_H-M   'P 1'
#
loop_
_entity.id
_entity.type
_entity.pdbx_description
1 polymer ?
#
loop_
_entity_poly.entity_id
_entity_poly.type
_entity_poly.pdbx_seq_one_letter_code
_entity_poly.pdbx_strand_id
1 'polypeptide(L)'
;HVGHLMNIMILRWFQKEGHRVITLLGGGTTKIGDPSFRKTERPLINHETINTNLISLKSIFSKYIRFSPNFPGALMLNNDDWLSKLNYLEFLRDIGKHFSINRMLSFESVKSRLEKKDPLSFLEFNYMILQGYDFYKLNHDHDCVLQMGGSDQWGNILNGIELTRRINGNKLFGLTSPLLTNSAGQKMGKSSNGAIWLNEENLSPYEFWQFWRNCEDDDVEKFLLLFTEFSIARIKELTTKKGHHLNEAKIILANEVTTLCHGKLNSDQAFKTSKAVFSDNIGSLKLPTIEIKAKDCPENISITQLMTMSGVVKSGKEARRLVSENAVKLEGQSIQEITEKFEKRNFSSPKKLSIGKKKHFNIVII
;
A
#
# COMPACT_ATOMS: atom_id res chain seq x y z
N HIS A 1 0.29 1.25 1.42
CA HIS A 1 0.10 -0.08 0.81
C HIS A 1 0.82 -0.16 -0.55
N VAL A 2 0.94 -1.36 -1.10
CA VAL A 2 1.66 -1.66 -2.37
C VAL A 2 1.22 -0.77 -3.55
N GLY A 3 -0.04 -0.31 -3.59
CA GLY A 3 -0.50 0.61 -4.63
C GLY A 3 0.27 1.94 -4.70
N HIS A 4 0.95 2.35 -3.62
CA HIS A 4 1.80 3.55 -3.60
C HIS A 4 3.28 3.24 -3.85
N LEU A 5 3.65 1.95 -3.80
CA LEU A 5 5.06 1.54 -3.87
C LEU A 5 5.73 1.95 -5.18
N MET A 6 4.98 1.94 -6.29
CA MET A 6 5.52 2.36 -7.60
C MET A 6 6.04 3.81 -7.56
N ASN A 7 5.26 4.75 -7.02
CA ASN A 7 5.71 6.14 -6.89
C ASN A 7 6.88 6.28 -5.94
N ILE A 8 6.92 5.51 -4.85
CA ILE A 8 8.05 5.49 -3.91
C ILE A 8 9.32 4.99 -4.61
N MET A 9 9.20 3.94 -5.43
CA MET A 9 10.34 3.40 -6.20
C MET A 9 10.84 4.39 -7.27
N ILE A 10 9.94 5.12 -7.94
CA ILE A 10 10.36 6.17 -8.89
C ILE A 10 11.13 7.27 -8.15
N LEU A 11 10.64 7.74 -6.99
CA LEU A 11 11.38 8.71 -6.16
C LEU A 11 12.75 8.17 -5.73
N ARG A 12 12.83 6.88 -5.36
CA ARG A 12 14.10 6.22 -5.02
C ARG A 12 15.07 6.24 -6.20
N TRP A 13 14.60 5.96 -7.42
CA TRP A 13 15.42 6.05 -8.63
C TRP A 13 15.90 7.48 -8.88
N PHE A 14 15.06 8.49 -8.76
CA PHE A 14 15.50 9.89 -8.85
C PHE A 14 16.60 10.21 -7.84
N GLN A 15 16.47 9.73 -6.59
CA GLN A 15 17.52 9.94 -5.58
C GLN A 15 18.82 9.24 -5.95
N LYS A 16 18.78 8.02 -6.50
CA LYS A 16 19.97 7.26 -6.93
C LYS A 16 20.70 7.96 -8.08
N GLU A 17 19.96 8.61 -8.97
CA GLU A 17 20.51 9.39 -10.08
C GLU A 17 20.96 10.81 -9.66
N GLY A 18 21.01 11.09 -8.36
CA GLY A 18 21.57 12.33 -7.81
C GLY A 18 20.58 13.49 -7.70
N HIS A 19 19.28 13.25 -7.95
CA HIS A 19 18.26 14.28 -7.75
C HIS A 19 17.90 14.42 -6.25
N ARG A 20 17.65 15.65 -5.83
CA ARG A 20 17.10 15.91 -4.50
C ARG A 20 15.61 15.65 -4.49
N VAL A 21 15.19 14.63 -3.77
CA VAL A 21 13.79 14.23 -3.64
C VAL A 21 13.12 14.93 -2.48
N ILE A 22 11.87 15.35 -2.66
CA ILE A 22 11.02 15.88 -1.59
C ILE A 22 9.81 14.96 -1.45
N THR A 23 9.60 14.41 -0.26
CA THR A 23 8.33 13.75 0.09
C THR A 23 7.46 14.73 0.86
N LEU A 24 6.36 15.15 0.27
CA LEU A 24 5.40 16.03 0.90
C LEU A 24 4.32 15.23 1.62
N LEU A 25 4.22 15.41 2.92
CA LEU A 25 3.16 14.84 3.74
C LEU A 25 1.98 15.81 3.80
N GLY A 26 0.79 15.29 3.55
CA GLY A 26 -0.43 16.07 3.46
C GLY A 26 -1.12 16.32 4.81
N GLY A 27 -0.41 16.75 5.86
CA GLY A 27 -1.01 17.03 7.16
C GLY A 27 -2.12 18.08 7.13
N GLY A 28 -1.91 19.16 6.36
CA GLY A 28 -2.91 20.21 6.15
C GLY A 28 -4.02 19.77 5.20
N THR A 29 -3.66 19.24 4.03
CA THR A 29 -4.66 18.83 3.03
C THR A 29 -5.49 17.62 3.45
N THR A 30 -5.03 16.80 4.39
CA THR A 30 -5.82 15.70 4.96
C THR A 30 -7.03 16.21 5.76
N LYS A 31 -6.97 17.41 6.31
CA LYS A 31 -8.12 18.06 6.99
C LYS A 31 -9.27 18.36 6.03
N ILE A 32 -8.98 18.47 4.73
CA ILE A 32 -9.94 18.75 3.65
C ILE A 32 -10.38 17.44 2.97
N GLY A 33 -9.41 16.61 2.59
CA GLY A 33 -9.61 15.35 1.87
C GLY A 33 -9.65 15.50 0.35
N ASP A 34 -8.79 14.77 -0.34
CA ASP A 34 -8.70 14.76 -1.81
C ASP A 34 -9.94 14.12 -2.43
N PRO A 35 -10.72 14.85 -3.26
CA PRO A 35 -11.93 14.35 -3.92
C PRO A 35 -11.63 13.54 -5.19
N SER A 36 -10.38 13.49 -5.67
CA SER A 36 -10.01 12.94 -6.98
C SER A 36 -10.54 11.52 -7.18
N PHE A 37 -11.40 11.35 -8.20
CA PHE A 37 -12.04 10.09 -8.60
C PHE A 37 -12.83 9.37 -7.48
N ARG A 38 -13.36 10.10 -6.51
CA ARG A 38 -14.29 9.58 -5.49
C ARG A 38 -15.70 10.02 -5.74
N LYS A 39 -16.67 9.18 -5.37
CA LYS A 39 -18.11 9.47 -5.48
C LYS A 39 -18.66 10.17 -4.24
N THR A 40 -18.00 10.00 -3.10
CA THR A 40 -18.44 10.50 -1.80
C THR A 40 -17.32 11.28 -1.13
N GLU A 41 -17.69 12.21 -0.28
CA GLU A 41 -16.76 12.96 0.56
C GLU A 41 -15.91 12.03 1.44
N ARG A 42 -14.69 12.46 1.76
CA ARG A 42 -13.88 11.77 2.76
C ARG A 42 -14.40 12.12 4.15
N PRO A 43 -14.46 11.13 5.06
CA PRO A 43 -14.74 11.43 6.44
C PRO A 43 -13.65 12.36 7.00
N LEU A 44 -14.07 13.38 7.73
CA LEU A 44 -13.14 14.22 8.46
C LEU A 44 -12.48 13.40 9.58
N ILE A 45 -11.17 13.44 9.63
CA ILE A 45 -10.39 12.73 10.65
C ILE A 45 -9.79 13.73 11.64
N ASN A 46 -9.68 13.30 12.89
CA ASN A 46 -9.16 14.14 13.96
C ASN A 46 -7.63 14.30 13.89
N HIS A 47 -7.11 15.30 14.60
CA HIS A 47 -5.67 15.63 14.61
C HIS A 47 -4.79 14.47 15.09
N GLU A 48 -5.24 13.70 16.06
CA GLU A 48 -4.50 12.55 16.60
C GLU A 48 -4.30 11.46 15.54
N THR A 49 -5.36 11.11 14.81
CA THR A 49 -5.30 10.17 13.70
C THR A 49 -4.39 10.68 12.57
N ILE A 50 -4.46 11.99 12.25
CA ILE A 50 -3.56 12.60 11.26
C ILE A 50 -2.10 12.44 11.68
N ASN A 51 -1.77 12.76 12.94
CA ASN A 51 -0.40 12.64 13.46
C ASN A 51 0.09 11.20 13.46
N THR A 52 -0.72 10.23 13.87
CA THR A 52 -0.39 8.81 13.83
C THR A 52 -0.09 8.35 12.40
N ASN A 53 -0.92 8.77 11.44
CA ASN A 53 -0.70 8.46 10.02
C ASN A 53 0.58 9.10 9.48
N LEU A 54 0.90 10.33 9.87
CA LEU A 54 2.13 11.01 9.46
C LEU A 54 3.38 10.28 9.98
N ILE A 55 3.37 9.82 11.24
CA ILE A 55 4.46 9.03 11.83
C ILE A 55 4.65 7.73 11.06
N SER A 56 3.56 7.00 10.79
CA SER A 56 3.59 5.76 10.01
C SER A 56 4.13 5.98 8.58
N LEU A 57 3.70 7.04 7.89
CA LEU A 57 4.20 7.39 6.56
C LEU A 57 5.69 7.74 6.59
N LYS A 58 6.15 8.52 7.58
CA LYS A 58 7.57 8.81 7.76
C LYS A 58 8.41 7.54 7.87
N SER A 59 7.96 6.60 8.70
CA SER A 59 8.62 5.30 8.85
C SER A 59 8.69 4.53 7.52
N ILE A 60 7.59 4.48 6.76
CA ILE A 60 7.54 3.78 5.47
C ILE A 60 8.49 4.42 4.46
N PHE A 61 8.44 5.74 4.25
CA PHE A 61 9.31 6.43 3.29
C PHE A 61 10.79 6.24 3.64
N SER A 62 11.15 6.26 4.93
CA SER A 62 12.53 6.09 5.39
C SER A 62 13.13 4.71 5.08
N LYS A 63 12.31 3.71 4.77
CA LYS A 63 12.77 2.39 4.30
C LYS A 63 13.31 2.44 2.87
N TYR A 64 12.81 3.36 2.05
CA TYR A 64 13.11 3.43 0.61
C TYR A 64 13.96 4.62 0.22
N ILE A 65 13.86 5.73 0.94
CA ILE A 65 14.45 7.02 0.61
C ILE A 65 15.36 7.46 1.77
N ARG A 66 16.55 7.88 1.46
CA ARG A 66 17.53 8.38 2.44
C ARG A 66 17.31 9.88 2.66
N PHE A 67 16.80 10.23 3.82
CA PHE A 67 16.56 11.60 4.23
C PHE A 67 17.80 12.21 4.90
N SER A 68 18.12 13.45 4.53
CA SER A 68 19.18 14.26 5.14
C SER A 68 18.95 15.74 4.79
N PRO A 69 19.22 16.67 5.70
CA PRO A 69 19.20 18.10 5.36
C PRO A 69 20.26 18.49 4.33
N ASN A 70 21.37 17.74 4.26
CA ASN A 70 22.46 17.99 3.33
C ASN A 70 22.20 17.30 1.99
N PHE A 71 22.47 18.02 0.89
CA PHE A 71 22.44 17.46 -0.46
C PHE A 71 23.44 16.30 -0.59
N PRO A 72 23.10 15.19 -1.26
CA PRO A 72 21.89 14.89 -2.04
C PRO A 72 20.76 14.22 -1.23
N GLY A 73 20.73 14.37 0.09
CA GLY A 73 19.68 13.79 0.93
C GLY A 73 18.29 14.33 0.57
N ALA A 74 17.29 13.47 0.67
CA ALA A 74 15.90 13.86 0.48
C ALA A 74 15.37 14.71 1.63
N LEU A 75 14.36 15.53 1.34
CA LEU A 75 13.60 16.27 2.35
C LEU A 75 12.26 15.58 2.61
N MET A 76 11.81 15.65 3.85
CA MET A 76 10.46 15.27 4.23
C MET A 76 9.77 16.47 4.84
N LEU A 77 8.74 16.99 4.16
CA LEU A 77 8.04 18.21 4.53
C LEU A 77 6.57 17.88 4.82
N ASN A 78 5.93 18.75 5.62
CA ASN A 78 4.50 18.65 5.93
C ASN A 78 3.82 19.94 5.45
N ASN A 79 2.81 19.83 4.60
CA ASN A 79 2.12 21.02 4.11
C ASN A 79 1.28 21.75 5.18
N ASP A 80 1.06 21.16 6.34
CA ASP A 80 0.44 21.85 7.47
C ASP A 80 1.33 23.00 8.00
N ASP A 81 2.64 22.92 7.80
CA ASP A 81 3.59 23.93 8.26
C ASP A 81 3.36 25.32 7.62
N TRP A 82 2.79 25.35 6.43
CA TRP A 82 2.40 26.59 5.75
C TRP A 82 0.89 26.76 5.55
N LEU A 83 0.14 25.70 5.27
CA LEU A 83 -1.31 25.84 5.01
C LEU A 83 -2.09 26.31 6.25
N SER A 84 -1.70 25.87 7.45
CA SER A 84 -2.34 26.29 8.70
C SER A 84 -2.13 27.77 9.08
N LYS A 85 -1.13 28.41 8.46
CA LYS A 85 -0.78 29.82 8.71
C LYS A 85 -1.39 30.79 7.71
N LEU A 86 -2.11 30.29 6.68
CA LEU A 86 -2.69 31.12 5.66
C LEU A 86 -3.88 31.92 6.20
N ASN A 87 -3.88 33.21 5.95
CA ASN A 87 -5.08 34.04 6.14
C ASN A 87 -6.01 33.83 4.96
N TYR A 88 -7.26 33.51 5.22
CA TYR A 88 -8.22 33.14 4.17
C TYR A 88 -8.46 34.26 3.14
N LEU A 89 -8.64 35.51 3.59
CA LEU A 89 -8.91 36.64 2.68
C LEU A 89 -7.68 36.99 1.83
N GLU A 90 -6.49 36.95 2.43
CA GLU A 90 -5.23 37.18 1.72
C GLU A 90 -4.97 36.07 0.70
N PHE A 91 -5.20 34.83 1.09
CA PHE A 91 -5.07 33.68 0.19
C PHE A 91 -6.01 33.77 -1.01
N LEU A 92 -7.28 34.13 -0.80
CA LEU A 92 -8.23 34.34 -1.90
C LEU A 92 -7.78 35.48 -2.83
N ARG A 93 -7.33 36.58 -2.26
CA ARG A 93 -6.91 37.77 -3.03
C ARG A 93 -5.64 37.48 -3.85
N ASP A 94 -4.63 36.85 -3.23
CA ASP A 94 -3.30 36.75 -3.82
C ASP A 94 -3.11 35.47 -4.63
N ILE A 95 -3.74 34.39 -4.23
CA ILE A 95 -3.66 33.06 -4.86
C ILE A 95 -4.94 32.74 -5.64
N GLY A 96 -6.12 32.93 -5.05
CA GLY A 96 -7.40 32.58 -5.65
C GLY A 96 -7.65 33.27 -6.99
N LYS A 97 -7.20 34.54 -7.18
CA LYS A 97 -7.32 35.30 -8.44
C LYS A 97 -6.65 34.60 -9.65
N HIS A 98 -5.72 33.68 -9.41
CA HIS A 98 -5.02 32.95 -10.47
C HIS A 98 -5.77 31.69 -10.95
N PHE A 99 -6.88 31.33 -10.29
CA PHE A 99 -7.69 30.18 -10.64
C PHE A 99 -8.96 30.61 -11.39
N SER A 100 -9.24 29.94 -12.50
CA SER A 100 -10.47 30.13 -13.27
C SER A 100 -11.47 29.04 -12.91
N ILE A 101 -12.64 29.39 -12.43
CA ILE A 101 -13.73 28.46 -12.14
C ILE A 101 -14.06 27.59 -13.34
N ASN A 102 -14.17 28.16 -14.55
CA ASN A 102 -14.46 27.40 -15.76
C ASN A 102 -13.41 26.31 -16.02
N ARG A 103 -12.13 26.61 -15.77
CA ARG A 103 -11.05 25.62 -15.90
C ARG A 103 -11.12 24.57 -14.81
N MET A 104 -11.37 24.97 -13.57
CA MET A 104 -11.50 24.02 -12.45
C MET A 104 -12.67 23.04 -12.68
N LEU A 105 -13.78 23.50 -13.24
CA LEU A 105 -14.93 22.67 -13.59
C LEU A 105 -14.64 21.72 -14.77
N SER A 106 -13.66 22.01 -15.61
CA SER A 106 -13.29 21.17 -16.76
C SER A 106 -12.40 19.98 -16.42
N PHE A 107 -11.81 19.94 -15.21
CA PHE A 107 -11.02 18.77 -14.80
C PHE A 107 -11.89 17.52 -14.66
N GLU A 108 -11.40 16.40 -15.18
CA GLU A 108 -12.16 15.15 -15.28
C GLU A 108 -12.76 14.69 -13.93
N SER A 109 -12.02 14.85 -12.83
CA SER A 109 -12.49 14.51 -11.49
C SER A 109 -13.71 15.33 -11.03
N VAL A 110 -13.78 16.59 -11.41
CA VAL A 110 -14.91 17.51 -11.10
C VAL A 110 -16.03 17.28 -12.11
N LYS A 111 -15.71 17.32 -13.41
CA LYS A 111 -16.65 17.17 -14.51
C LYS A 111 -17.47 15.88 -14.37
N SER A 112 -16.81 14.75 -14.12
CA SER A 112 -17.48 13.46 -13.93
C SER A 112 -18.47 13.44 -12.76
N ARG A 113 -18.20 14.15 -11.66
CA ARG A 113 -19.14 14.27 -10.52
C ARG A 113 -20.34 15.14 -10.87
N LEU A 114 -20.11 16.27 -11.54
CA LEU A 114 -21.18 17.16 -11.98
C LEU A 114 -22.12 16.49 -12.98
N GLU A 115 -21.58 15.79 -13.98
CA GLU A 115 -22.36 15.04 -14.97
C GLU A 115 -23.21 13.94 -14.35
N LYS A 116 -22.66 13.24 -13.34
CA LYS A 116 -23.37 12.18 -12.59
C LYS A 116 -24.28 12.71 -11.49
N LYS A 117 -24.29 14.02 -11.27
CA LYS A 117 -24.98 14.67 -10.15
C LYS A 117 -24.54 14.14 -8.78
N ASP A 118 -23.30 13.68 -8.68
CA ASP A 118 -22.70 13.30 -7.40
C ASP A 118 -22.39 14.57 -6.59
N PRO A 119 -22.56 14.57 -5.27
CA PRO A 119 -22.33 15.76 -4.45
C PRO A 119 -20.84 16.15 -4.49
N LEU A 120 -20.57 17.44 -4.58
CA LEU A 120 -19.24 18.05 -4.51
C LEU A 120 -19.32 19.28 -3.63
N SER A 121 -18.73 19.22 -2.44
CA SER A 121 -18.74 20.36 -1.53
C SER A 121 -17.73 21.43 -1.95
N PHE A 122 -17.99 22.66 -1.48
CA PHE A 122 -17.05 23.76 -1.65
C PHE A 122 -15.67 23.42 -1.04
N LEU A 123 -15.66 22.70 0.07
CA LEU A 123 -14.45 22.23 0.73
C LEU A 123 -13.61 21.36 -0.22
N GLU A 124 -14.21 20.30 -0.76
CA GLU A 124 -13.53 19.40 -1.72
C GLU A 124 -13.09 20.12 -2.99
N PHE A 125 -13.92 21.05 -3.50
CA PHE A 125 -13.59 21.83 -4.70
C PHE A 125 -12.35 22.70 -4.52
N ASN A 126 -12.11 23.21 -3.31
CA ASN A 126 -10.91 23.98 -2.99
C ASN A 126 -9.64 23.14 -2.85
N TYR A 127 -9.74 21.82 -2.72
CA TYR A 127 -8.56 20.95 -2.56
C TYR A 127 -7.50 21.18 -3.65
N MET A 128 -7.92 21.28 -4.90
CA MET A 128 -7.00 21.46 -6.03
C MET A 128 -6.21 22.79 -5.97
N ILE A 129 -6.78 23.82 -5.31
CA ILE A 129 -6.07 25.10 -5.09
C ILE A 129 -4.97 24.90 -4.06
N LEU A 130 -5.24 24.16 -2.99
CA LEU A 130 -4.29 23.89 -1.91
C LEU A 130 -3.10 23.08 -2.40
N GLN A 131 -3.34 22.01 -3.18
CA GLN A 131 -2.24 21.24 -3.78
C GLN A 131 -1.48 22.05 -4.83
N GLY A 132 -2.16 22.91 -5.58
CA GLY A 132 -1.52 23.86 -6.48
C GLY A 132 -0.60 24.82 -5.74
N TYR A 133 -1.04 25.31 -4.59
CA TYR A 133 -0.24 26.17 -3.72
C TYR A 133 0.96 25.42 -3.10
N ASP A 134 0.78 24.16 -2.71
CA ASP A 134 1.89 23.32 -2.23
C ASP A 134 3.02 23.25 -3.27
N PHE A 135 2.70 23.02 -4.55
CA PHE A 135 3.71 22.95 -5.58
C PHE A 135 4.42 24.30 -5.82
N TYR A 136 3.65 25.41 -5.82
CA TYR A 136 4.23 26.76 -5.85
C TYR A 136 5.17 27.00 -4.67
N LYS A 137 4.75 26.62 -3.45
CA LYS A 137 5.56 26.78 -2.23
C LYS A 137 6.84 25.95 -2.26
N LEU A 138 6.75 24.71 -2.74
CA LEU A 138 7.92 23.85 -2.91
C LEU A 138 8.89 24.38 -3.97
N ASN A 139 8.37 24.98 -5.06
CA ASN A 139 9.23 25.65 -6.03
C ASN A 139 9.90 26.89 -5.43
N HIS A 140 9.14 27.72 -4.74
CA HIS A 140 9.64 28.97 -4.15
C HIS A 140 10.72 28.73 -3.07
N ASP A 141 10.51 27.76 -2.18
CA ASP A 141 11.36 27.56 -1.00
C ASP A 141 12.49 26.53 -1.23
N HIS A 142 12.31 25.63 -2.20
CA HIS A 142 13.18 24.46 -2.38
C HIS A 142 13.57 24.20 -3.84
N ASP A 143 13.30 25.12 -4.76
CA ASP A 143 13.57 24.99 -6.20
C ASP A 143 13.00 23.69 -6.82
N CYS A 144 11.89 23.18 -6.28
CA CYS A 144 11.25 21.99 -6.78
C CYS A 144 10.63 22.26 -8.15
N VAL A 145 11.05 21.53 -9.17
CA VAL A 145 10.61 21.74 -10.56
C VAL A 145 9.71 20.63 -11.10
N LEU A 146 9.62 19.48 -10.43
CA LEU A 146 8.84 18.33 -10.86
C LEU A 146 7.94 17.83 -9.72
N GLN A 147 6.63 17.74 -9.96
CA GLN A 147 5.70 17.04 -9.07
C GLN A 147 5.25 15.72 -9.69
N MET A 148 5.21 14.68 -8.87
CA MET A 148 4.80 13.33 -9.28
C MET A 148 3.61 12.84 -8.48
N GLY A 149 2.77 12.01 -9.12
CA GLY A 149 1.64 11.36 -8.48
C GLY A 149 1.06 10.20 -9.28
N GLY A 150 -0.05 9.64 -8.83
CA GLY A 150 -0.87 8.77 -9.67
C GLY A 150 -1.59 9.54 -10.76
N SER A 151 -2.15 8.86 -11.75
CA SER A 151 -2.91 9.50 -12.84
C SER A 151 -4.12 10.30 -12.34
N ASP A 152 -4.64 9.95 -11.15
CA ASP A 152 -5.70 10.69 -10.46
C ASP A 152 -5.27 12.08 -9.97
N GLN A 153 -3.96 12.35 -9.87
CA GLN A 153 -3.40 13.61 -9.39
C GLN A 153 -3.11 14.62 -10.52
N TRP A 154 -3.31 14.25 -11.78
CA TRP A 154 -2.93 15.08 -12.93
C TRP A 154 -3.53 16.50 -12.88
N GLY A 155 -4.83 16.61 -12.58
CA GLY A 155 -5.50 17.91 -12.46
C GLY A 155 -4.92 18.78 -11.36
N ASN A 156 -4.62 18.20 -10.20
CA ASN A 156 -4.04 18.92 -9.07
C ASN A 156 -2.62 19.40 -9.40
N ILE A 157 -1.80 18.56 -10.04
CA ILE A 157 -0.43 18.89 -10.48
C ILE A 157 -0.45 20.03 -11.50
N LEU A 158 -1.34 19.99 -12.48
CA LEU A 158 -1.50 21.05 -13.48
C LEU A 158 -1.85 22.40 -12.85
N ASN A 159 -2.65 22.42 -11.79
CA ASN A 159 -2.97 23.64 -11.08
C ASN A 159 -1.73 24.29 -10.46
N GLY A 160 -0.81 23.49 -9.90
CA GLY A 160 0.47 23.99 -9.37
C GLY A 160 1.39 24.54 -10.44
N ILE A 161 1.50 23.85 -11.59
CA ILE A 161 2.28 24.30 -12.75
C ILE A 161 1.76 25.68 -13.21
N GLU A 162 0.46 25.81 -13.40
CA GLU A 162 -0.15 27.07 -13.89
C GLU A 162 -0.07 28.20 -12.86
N LEU A 163 -0.29 27.88 -11.59
CA LEU A 163 -0.17 28.88 -10.51
C LEU A 163 1.24 29.48 -10.49
N THR A 164 2.26 28.62 -10.46
CA THR A 164 3.64 29.05 -10.43
C THR A 164 4.03 29.86 -11.66
N ARG A 165 3.63 29.41 -12.85
CA ARG A 165 3.83 30.17 -14.09
C ARG A 165 3.19 31.57 -14.05
N ARG A 166 2.01 31.70 -13.46
CA ARG A 166 1.29 32.99 -13.37
C ARG A 166 1.85 33.94 -12.33
N ILE A 167 2.44 33.41 -11.24
CA ILE A 167 2.98 34.25 -10.17
C ILE A 167 4.40 34.71 -10.50
N ASN A 168 5.30 33.79 -10.86
CA ASN A 168 6.74 34.09 -11.00
C ASN A 168 7.33 33.73 -12.37
N GLY A 169 6.55 33.20 -13.30
CA GLY A 169 7.01 32.83 -14.65
C GLY A 169 7.77 31.51 -14.74
N ASN A 170 8.03 30.83 -13.64
CA ASN A 170 8.80 29.58 -13.62
C ASN A 170 8.09 28.46 -14.37
N LYS A 171 8.88 27.67 -15.11
CA LYS A 171 8.42 26.47 -15.82
C LYS A 171 8.57 25.24 -14.93
N LEU A 172 7.43 24.65 -14.57
CA LEU A 172 7.39 23.41 -13.80
C LEU A 172 6.89 22.23 -14.65
N PHE A 173 7.10 21.01 -14.15
CA PHE A 173 6.78 19.77 -14.84
C PHE A 173 5.94 18.87 -13.95
N GLY A 174 5.08 18.08 -14.58
CA GLY A 174 4.28 17.04 -13.93
C GLY A 174 4.59 15.67 -14.52
N LEU A 175 4.63 14.64 -13.67
CA LEU A 175 4.77 13.25 -14.08
C LEU A 175 3.72 12.42 -13.35
N THR A 176 2.92 11.65 -14.09
CA THR A 176 1.96 10.73 -13.47
C THR A 176 2.25 9.29 -13.85
N SER A 177 2.06 8.40 -12.89
CA SER A 177 2.11 6.97 -13.10
C SER A 177 0.70 6.41 -13.31
N PRO A 178 0.53 5.39 -14.17
CA PRO A 178 -0.74 4.71 -14.29
C PRO A 178 -1.09 3.98 -13.00
N LEU A 179 -2.36 3.62 -12.86
CA LEU A 179 -2.80 2.75 -11.78
C LEU A 179 -2.09 1.40 -11.88
N LEU A 180 -1.51 0.95 -10.77
CA LEU A 180 -0.88 -0.36 -10.71
C LEU A 180 -1.94 -1.46 -10.78
N THR A 181 -1.87 -2.27 -11.82
CA THR A 181 -2.76 -3.43 -12.06
C THR A 181 -1.94 -4.70 -12.24
N ASN A 182 -2.54 -5.85 -11.95
CA ASN A 182 -2.01 -7.14 -12.37
C ASN A 182 -2.34 -7.44 -13.85
N SER A 183 -1.84 -8.56 -14.39
CA SER A 183 -2.09 -9.03 -15.77
C SER A 183 -3.57 -9.24 -16.09
N ALA A 184 -4.39 -9.56 -15.10
CA ALA A 184 -5.85 -9.66 -15.23
C ALA A 184 -6.57 -8.29 -15.21
N GLY A 185 -5.83 -7.16 -15.19
CA GLY A 185 -6.39 -5.81 -15.13
C GLY A 185 -6.95 -5.41 -13.76
N GLN A 186 -6.77 -6.23 -12.72
CA GLN A 186 -7.24 -5.94 -11.39
C GLN A 186 -6.29 -4.96 -10.67
N LYS A 187 -6.87 -4.00 -9.95
CA LYS A 187 -6.12 -3.02 -9.18
C LYS A 187 -5.26 -3.68 -8.09
N MET A 188 -3.97 -3.42 -8.13
CA MET A 188 -3.02 -3.85 -7.11
C MET A 188 -3.15 -3.03 -5.83
N GLY A 189 -2.70 -3.61 -4.70
CA GLY A 189 -2.72 -2.94 -3.39
C GLY A 189 -3.89 -3.33 -2.49
N LYS A 190 -4.89 -4.05 -3.02
CA LYS A 190 -5.96 -4.67 -2.24
C LYS A 190 -6.14 -6.12 -2.71
N SER A 191 -6.05 -7.07 -1.78
CA SER A 191 -6.44 -8.46 -2.00
C SER A 191 -7.88 -8.67 -1.55
N SER A 192 -8.40 -9.88 -1.74
CA SER A 192 -9.67 -10.30 -1.12
C SER A 192 -9.69 -10.13 0.41
N ASN A 193 -8.52 -10.11 1.02
CA ASN A 193 -8.31 -10.02 2.48
C ASN A 193 -7.97 -8.60 2.96
N GLY A 194 -8.01 -7.58 2.08
CA GLY A 194 -7.72 -6.20 2.44
C GLY A 194 -6.51 -5.61 1.72
N ALA A 195 -5.98 -4.50 2.23
CA ALA A 195 -4.83 -3.84 1.64
C ALA A 195 -3.53 -4.60 1.93
N ILE A 196 -2.61 -4.61 0.96
CA ILE A 196 -1.25 -5.13 1.14
C ILE A 196 -0.40 -4.00 1.71
N TRP A 197 -0.25 -4.01 3.02
CA TRP A 197 0.41 -2.96 3.77
C TRP A 197 1.94 -3.05 3.67
N LEU A 198 2.63 -1.90 3.82
CA LEU A 198 4.08 -1.79 3.82
C LEU A 198 4.66 -1.76 5.25
N ASN A 199 3.84 -1.61 6.26
CA ASN A 199 4.24 -1.69 7.67
C ASN A 199 3.86 -3.05 8.25
N GLU A 200 4.76 -3.60 9.05
CA GLU A 200 4.68 -4.96 9.61
C GLU A 200 3.57 -5.12 10.66
N GLU A 201 3.14 -4.02 11.28
CA GLU A 201 2.02 -3.99 12.23
C GLU A 201 0.69 -4.39 11.58
N ASN A 202 0.51 -4.07 10.29
CA ASN A 202 -0.73 -4.33 9.55
C ASN A 202 -0.63 -5.55 8.62
N LEU A 203 0.58 -5.98 8.24
CA LEU A 203 0.82 -7.16 7.42
C LEU A 203 2.21 -7.69 7.72
N SER A 204 2.30 -8.92 8.21
CA SER A 204 3.58 -9.54 8.56
C SER A 204 4.54 -9.62 7.36
N PRO A 205 5.87 -9.58 7.59
CA PRO A 205 6.86 -9.76 6.52
C PRO A 205 6.69 -11.08 5.75
N TYR A 206 6.20 -12.13 6.40
CA TYR A 206 5.91 -13.41 5.75
C TYR A 206 4.72 -13.30 4.78
N GLU A 207 3.61 -12.69 5.19
CA GLU A 207 2.45 -12.49 4.32
C GLU A 207 2.76 -11.54 3.16
N PHE A 208 3.55 -10.49 3.42
CA PHE A 208 4.04 -9.58 2.40
C PHE A 208 4.93 -10.31 1.38
N TRP A 209 5.84 -11.19 1.83
CA TRP A 209 6.67 -12.03 0.98
C TRP A 209 5.82 -12.99 0.16
N GLN A 210 4.84 -13.65 0.77
CA GLN A 210 3.91 -14.57 0.10
C GLN A 210 3.08 -13.89 -0.98
N PHE A 211 2.69 -12.64 -0.77
CA PHE A 211 1.97 -11.87 -1.79
C PHE A 211 2.78 -11.78 -3.09
N TRP A 212 4.05 -11.43 -3.02
CA TRP A 212 4.94 -11.34 -4.19
C TRP A 212 5.27 -12.70 -4.78
N ARG A 213 5.52 -13.70 -3.93
CA ARG A 213 5.80 -15.08 -4.37
C ARG A 213 4.62 -15.70 -5.14
N ASN A 214 3.41 -15.29 -4.85
CA ASN A 214 2.17 -15.81 -5.43
C ASN A 214 1.62 -14.95 -6.57
N CYS A 215 2.39 -14.01 -7.13
CA CYS A 215 1.97 -13.26 -8.30
C CYS A 215 1.81 -14.19 -9.52
N GLU A 216 1.03 -13.74 -10.50
CA GLU A 216 0.86 -14.48 -11.74
C GLU A 216 2.15 -14.48 -12.57
N ASP A 217 2.34 -15.49 -13.42
CA ASP A 217 3.56 -15.64 -14.22
C ASP A 217 3.78 -14.44 -15.14
N ASP A 218 2.70 -13.93 -15.74
CA ASP A 218 2.73 -12.78 -16.65
C ASP A 218 3.07 -11.45 -15.98
N ASP A 219 3.00 -11.38 -14.64
CA ASP A 219 3.32 -10.18 -13.87
C ASP A 219 4.79 -10.13 -13.42
N VAL A 220 5.51 -11.25 -13.47
CA VAL A 220 6.85 -11.37 -12.85
C VAL A 220 7.84 -10.36 -13.41
N GLU A 221 7.96 -10.26 -14.74
CA GLU A 221 8.88 -9.32 -15.38
C GLU A 221 8.53 -7.87 -15.04
N LYS A 222 7.25 -7.51 -15.15
CA LYS A 222 6.74 -6.18 -14.80
C LYS A 222 7.06 -5.82 -13.35
N PHE A 223 6.86 -6.74 -12.41
CA PHE A 223 7.10 -6.45 -11.00
C PHE A 223 8.59 -6.40 -10.67
N LEU A 224 9.43 -7.20 -11.31
CA LEU A 224 10.88 -7.08 -11.21
C LEU A 224 11.36 -5.70 -11.70
N LEU A 225 10.83 -5.21 -12.83
CA LEU A 225 11.14 -3.89 -13.38
C LEU A 225 10.70 -2.75 -12.44
N LEU A 226 9.53 -2.86 -11.83
CA LEU A 226 8.95 -1.78 -11.03
C LEU A 226 9.48 -1.74 -9.60
N PHE A 227 9.80 -2.89 -8.99
CA PHE A 227 9.99 -3.01 -7.55
C PHE A 227 11.36 -3.54 -7.12
N THR A 228 12.26 -3.77 -8.05
CA THR A 228 13.65 -4.15 -7.75
C THR A 228 14.64 -3.18 -8.36
N GLU A 229 15.90 -3.28 -7.97
CA GLU A 229 16.99 -2.47 -8.52
C GLU A 229 17.86 -3.26 -9.51
N PHE A 230 17.35 -4.37 -10.05
CA PHE A 230 18.07 -5.15 -11.04
C PHE A 230 18.18 -4.42 -12.37
N SER A 231 19.28 -4.67 -13.08
CA SER A 231 19.42 -4.21 -14.46
C SER A 231 18.40 -4.90 -15.38
N ILE A 232 18.02 -4.23 -16.46
CA ILE A 232 17.12 -4.81 -17.48
C ILE A 232 17.67 -6.13 -18.01
N ALA A 233 18.99 -6.24 -18.21
CA ALA A 233 19.64 -7.46 -18.65
C ALA A 233 19.41 -8.62 -17.66
N ARG A 234 19.57 -8.36 -16.35
CA ARG A 234 19.34 -9.36 -15.30
C ARG A 234 17.88 -9.79 -15.24
N ILE A 235 16.95 -8.85 -15.39
CA ILE A 235 15.51 -9.16 -15.37
C ILE A 235 15.15 -10.04 -16.56
N LYS A 236 15.64 -9.73 -17.75
CA LYS A 236 15.44 -10.56 -18.96
C LYS A 236 15.99 -11.98 -18.77
N GLU A 237 17.20 -12.11 -18.21
CA GLU A 237 17.77 -13.42 -17.88
C GLU A 237 16.85 -14.25 -16.98
N LEU A 238 16.29 -13.63 -15.92
CA LEU A 238 15.40 -14.28 -14.96
C LEU A 238 14.05 -14.69 -15.57
N THR A 239 13.57 -13.97 -16.59
CA THR A 239 12.21 -14.13 -17.13
C THR A 239 12.15 -14.78 -18.51
N THR A 240 13.28 -14.99 -19.18
CA THR A 240 13.34 -15.62 -20.52
C THR A 240 12.81 -17.05 -20.51
N LYS A 241 13.07 -17.80 -19.43
CA LYS A 241 12.65 -19.19 -19.30
C LYS A 241 11.29 -19.27 -18.61
N LYS A 242 10.33 -19.97 -19.24
CA LYS A 242 8.97 -20.18 -18.72
C LYS A 242 8.86 -21.39 -17.77
N GLY A 243 7.74 -21.56 -17.12
CA GLY A 243 7.42 -22.70 -16.27
C GLY A 243 8.18 -22.70 -14.94
N HIS A 244 8.84 -23.78 -14.61
CA HIS A 244 9.52 -23.96 -13.31
C HIS A 244 10.54 -22.86 -12.99
N HIS A 245 11.22 -22.31 -14.00
CA HIS A 245 12.22 -21.24 -13.82
C HIS A 245 11.58 -19.90 -13.35
N LEU A 246 10.32 -19.63 -13.70
CA LEU A 246 9.62 -18.46 -13.15
C LEU A 246 9.36 -18.56 -11.65
N ASN A 247 9.33 -19.76 -11.09
CA ASN A 247 9.26 -19.93 -9.62
C ASN A 247 10.50 -19.37 -8.91
N GLU A 248 11.68 -19.52 -9.51
CA GLU A 248 12.90 -18.92 -8.97
C GLU A 248 12.87 -17.40 -9.08
N ALA A 249 12.42 -16.87 -10.24
CA ALA A 249 12.24 -15.43 -10.43
C ALA A 249 11.24 -14.83 -9.43
N LYS A 250 10.13 -15.52 -9.14
CA LYS A 250 9.16 -15.11 -8.10
C LYS A 250 9.77 -15.12 -6.70
N ILE A 251 10.63 -16.08 -6.38
CA ILE A 251 11.34 -16.10 -5.09
C ILE A 251 12.31 -14.92 -5.01
N ILE A 252 13.05 -14.63 -6.06
CA ILE A 252 13.97 -13.50 -6.13
C ILE A 252 13.17 -12.18 -5.99
N LEU A 253 12.07 -12.00 -6.71
CA LEU A 253 11.19 -10.84 -6.57
C LEU A 253 10.71 -10.68 -5.12
N ALA A 254 10.18 -11.73 -4.52
CA ALA A 254 9.68 -11.69 -3.15
C ALA A 254 10.79 -11.34 -2.14
N ASN A 255 12.00 -11.93 -2.31
CA ASN A 255 13.13 -11.63 -1.46
C ASN A 255 13.57 -10.17 -1.57
N GLU A 256 13.73 -9.65 -2.80
CA GLU A 256 14.18 -8.27 -3.02
C GLU A 256 13.18 -7.25 -2.49
N VAL A 257 11.91 -7.38 -2.85
CA VAL A 257 10.88 -6.43 -2.41
C VAL A 257 10.68 -6.49 -0.90
N THR A 258 10.75 -7.68 -0.30
CA THR A 258 10.66 -7.82 1.16
C THR A 258 11.92 -7.28 1.85
N THR A 259 13.10 -7.46 1.28
CA THR A 259 14.34 -6.88 1.80
C THR A 259 14.28 -5.36 1.81
N LEU A 260 13.79 -4.73 0.75
CA LEU A 260 13.61 -3.28 0.69
C LEU A 260 12.59 -2.77 1.72
N CYS A 261 11.51 -3.49 1.95
CA CYS A 261 10.42 -3.07 2.83
C CYS A 261 10.66 -3.40 4.31
N HIS A 262 11.17 -4.58 4.60
CA HIS A 262 11.22 -5.15 5.96
C HIS A 262 12.64 -5.52 6.42
N GLY A 263 13.64 -5.32 5.57
CA GLY A 263 15.02 -5.65 5.85
C GLY A 263 15.38 -7.11 5.54
N LYS A 264 16.70 -7.36 5.39
CA LYS A 264 17.25 -8.65 4.97
C LYS A 264 16.90 -9.80 5.92
N LEU A 265 16.95 -9.55 7.23
CA LEU A 265 16.65 -10.60 8.24
C LEU A 265 15.20 -11.10 8.11
N ASN A 266 14.24 -10.20 7.98
CA ASN A 266 12.83 -10.55 7.83
C ASN A 266 12.55 -11.25 6.49
N SER A 267 13.21 -10.82 5.41
CA SER A 267 13.13 -11.48 4.10
C SER A 267 13.66 -12.92 4.15
N ASP A 268 14.85 -13.13 4.74
CA ASP A 268 15.45 -14.45 4.89
C ASP A 268 14.61 -15.38 5.78
N GLN A 269 14.02 -14.82 6.85
CA GLN A 269 13.12 -15.57 7.72
C GLN A 269 11.84 -15.98 6.99
N ALA A 270 11.23 -15.06 6.23
CA ALA A 270 10.04 -15.35 5.42
C ALA A 270 10.31 -16.45 4.39
N PHE A 271 11.45 -16.40 3.72
CA PHE A 271 11.88 -17.43 2.77
C PHE A 271 12.10 -18.80 3.43
N LYS A 272 12.81 -18.84 4.57
CA LYS A 272 13.02 -20.09 5.33
C LYS A 272 11.69 -20.67 5.79
N THR A 273 10.81 -19.84 6.33
CA THR A 273 9.46 -20.23 6.73
C THR A 273 8.68 -20.83 5.56
N SER A 274 8.72 -20.18 4.39
CA SER A 274 8.08 -20.70 3.19
C SER A 274 8.59 -22.07 2.79
N LYS A 275 9.90 -22.28 2.74
CA LYS A 275 10.49 -23.59 2.40
C LYS A 275 10.07 -24.70 3.36
N ALA A 276 10.11 -24.43 4.64
CA ALA A 276 9.83 -25.45 5.65
C ALA A 276 8.32 -25.78 5.74
N VAL A 277 7.44 -24.84 5.41
CA VAL A 277 5.99 -25.11 5.26
C VAL A 277 5.72 -26.15 4.17
N PHE A 278 6.52 -26.16 3.10
CA PHE A 278 6.38 -27.12 2.00
C PHE A 278 7.10 -28.46 2.22
N SER A 279 8.07 -28.52 3.16
CA SER A 279 8.86 -29.73 3.41
C SER A 279 8.35 -30.56 4.60
N ASP A 280 7.18 -30.26 5.17
CA ASP A 280 6.60 -30.89 6.37
C ASP A 280 7.52 -30.92 7.63
N ASN A 281 8.66 -30.24 7.60
CA ASN A 281 9.61 -30.12 8.72
C ASN A 281 9.22 -28.90 9.60
N ILE A 282 8.29 -29.08 10.54
CA ILE A 282 7.55 -28.00 11.22
C ILE A 282 8.20 -27.53 12.54
N GLY A 283 9.38 -28.03 12.90
CA GLY A 283 9.92 -27.91 14.28
C GLY A 283 10.26 -26.52 14.84
N SER A 284 10.30 -25.43 14.05
CA SER A 284 10.78 -24.12 14.56
C SER A 284 10.30 -22.86 13.80
N LEU A 285 9.12 -22.88 13.19
CA LEU A 285 8.71 -21.83 12.25
C LEU A 285 7.86 -20.74 12.89
N LYS A 286 8.24 -19.47 12.69
CA LYS A 286 7.39 -18.29 12.99
C LYS A 286 6.36 -18.10 11.86
N LEU A 287 5.30 -18.90 11.88
CA LEU A 287 4.08 -18.58 11.11
C LEU A 287 3.33 -17.43 11.81
N PRO A 288 2.55 -16.62 11.06
CA PRO A 288 1.62 -15.68 11.68
C PRO A 288 0.77 -16.41 12.71
N THR A 289 0.82 -15.95 13.95
CA THR A 289 0.04 -16.57 15.05
C THR A 289 -1.21 -15.74 15.26
N ILE A 290 -2.37 -16.39 15.21
CA ILE A 290 -3.66 -15.79 15.49
C ILE A 290 -4.10 -16.22 16.88
N GLU A 291 -4.29 -15.25 17.76
CA GLU A 291 -4.74 -15.45 19.12
C GLU A 291 -6.26 -15.35 19.21
N ILE A 292 -6.92 -16.36 19.77
CA ILE A 292 -8.35 -16.37 20.06
C ILE A 292 -8.51 -16.28 21.57
N LYS A 293 -9.35 -15.36 22.06
CA LYS A 293 -9.60 -15.24 23.49
C LYS A 293 -10.39 -16.44 24.02
N ALA A 294 -9.89 -17.07 25.06
CA ALA A 294 -10.47 -18.26 25.64
C ALA A 294 -11.94 -18.06 26.11
N LYS A 295 -12.30 -16.85 26.55
CA LYS A 295 -13.67 -16.52 26.94
C LYS A 295 -14.69 -16.56 25.81
N ASP A 296 -14.26 -16.36 24.59
CA ASP A 296 -15.09 -16.31 23.40
C ASP A 296 -15.18 -17.70 22.71
N CYS A 297 -14.42 -18.69 23.21
CA CYS A 297 -14.27 -20.00 22.61
C CYS A 297 -15.03 -21.08 23.40
N PRO A 298 -15.88 -21.90 22.75
CA PRO A 298 -16.55 -23.02 23.42
C PRO A 298 -15.55 -24.12 23.79
N GLU A 299 -15.85 -24.95 24.80
CA GLU A 299 -15.00 -26.09 25.22
C GLU A 299 -14.72 -27.07 24.08
N ASN A 300 -15.71 -27.31 23.21
CA ASN A 300 -15.59 -28.10 22.00
C ASN A 300 -15.84 -27.21 20.79
N ILE A 301 -14.80 -26.86 20.04
CA ILE A 301 -14.86 -25.98 18.88
C ILE A 301 -14.79 -26.80 17.59
N SER A 302 -15.71 -26.54 16.66
CA SER A 302 -15.61 -27.13 15.32
C SER A 302 -14.56 -26.42 14.47
N ILE A 303 -14.00 -27.15 13.49
CA ILE A 303 -13.02 -26.55 12.56
C ILE A 303 -13.57 -25.30 11.86
N THR A 304 -14.86 -25.31 11.48
CA THR A 304 -15.51 -24.16 10.84
C THR A 304 -15.68 -22.96 11.77
N GLN A 305 -15.95 -23.20 13.04
CA GLN A 305 -15.98 -22.14 14.07
C GLN A 305 -14.57 -21.59 14.32
N LEU A 306 -13.57 -22.46 14.46
CA LEU A 306 -12.17 -22.07 14.64
C LEU A 306 -11.70 -21.17 13.49
N MET A 307 -11.97 -21.56 12.24
CA MET A 307 -11.61 -20.77 11.05
C MET A 307 -12.33 -19.43 11.00
N THR A 308 -13.58 -19.36 11.43
CA THR A 308 -14.35 -18.11 11.43
C THR A 308 -13.90 -17.18 12.55
N MET A 309 -13.69 -17.70 13.76
CA MET A 309 -13.26 -16.94 14.92
C MET A 309 -11.81 -16.41 14.76
N SER A 310 -10.96 -17.17 14.11
CA SER A 310 -9.61 -16.72 13.77
C SER A 310 -9.54 -15.69 12.62
N GLY A 311 -10.68 -15.43 11.95
CA GLY A 311 -10.73 -14.47 10.84
C GLY A 311 -10.03 -14.93 9.55
N VAL A 312 -9.56 -16.18 9.47
CA VAL A 312 -8.89 -16.73 8.27
C VAL A 312 -9.85 -16.93 7.10
N VAL A 313 -11.15 -16.98 7.39
CA VAL A 313 -12.26 -16.99 6.43
C VAL A 313 -13.30 -15.92 6.78
N LYS A 314 -14.02 -15.44 5.78
CA LYS A 314 -15.02 -14.35 5.94
C LYS A 314 -16.36 -14.84 6.50
N SER A 315 -16.67 -16.12 6.39
CA SER A 315 -17.96 -16.66 6.81
C SER A 315 -17.91 -18.17 7.04
N GLY A 316 -18.86 -18.68 7.85
CA GLY A 316 -19.03 -20.11 8.05
C GLY A 316 -19.40 -20.87 6.75
N LYS A 317 -20.00 -20.20 5.76
CA LYS A 317 -20.27 -20.78 4.43
C LYS A 317 -18.96 -21.05 3.68
N GLU A 318 -18.03 -20.09 3.72
CA GLU A 318 -16.69 -20.24 3.12
C GLU A 318 -15.89 -21.34 3.83
N ALA A 319 -15.93 -21.39 5.17
CA ALA A 319 -15.27 -22.43 5.95
C ALA A 319 -15.77 -23.83 5.53
N ARG A 320 -17.08 -24.04 5.47
CA ARG A 320 -17.68 -25.32 5.05
C ARG A 320 -17.26 -25.73 3.65
N ARG A 321 -17.26 -24.79 2.70
CA ARG A 321 -16.83 -25.06 1.32
C ARG A 321 -15.37 -25.53 1.28
N LEU A 322 -14.47 -24.85 1.98
CA LEU A 322 -13.04 -25.20 2.02
C LEU A 322 -12.78 -26.58 2.64
N VAL A 323 -13.53 -26.95 3.68
CA VAL A 323 -13.44 -28.30 4.26
C VAL A 323 -13.95 -29.36 3.25
N SER A 324 -15.09 -29.12 2.59
CA SER A 324 -15.63 -30.03 1.57
C SER A 324 -14.72 -30.18 0.35
N GLU A 325 -13.92 -29.18 0.03
CA GLU A 325 -12.91 -29.21 -1.04
C GLU A 325 -11.59 -29.86 -0.59
N ASN A 326 -11.53 -30.46 0.63
CA ASN A 326 -10.32 -31.02 1.25
C ASN A 326 -9.14 -30.01 1.30
N ALA A 327 -9.46 -28.72 1.37
CA ALA A 327 -8.47 -27.66 1.37
C ALA A 327 -7.94 -27.29 2.76
N VAL A 328 -8.46 -27.89 3.83
CA VAL A 328 -8.12 -27.54 5.23
C VAL A 328 -7.28 -28.66 5.86
N LYS A 329 -6.15 -28.27 6.46
CA LYS A 329 -5.29 -29.17 7.24
C LYS A 329 -4.98 -28.57 8.61
N LEU A 330 -5.10 -29.37 9.65
CA LEU A 330 -4.66 -29.03 11.01
C LEU A 330 -3.48 -29.92 11.36
N GLU A 331 -2.35 -29.33 11.78
CA GLU A 331 -1.09 -30.06 12.07
C GLU A 331 -0.66 -31.01 10.93
N GLY A 332 -0.93 -30.64 9.66
CA GLY A 332 -0.63 -31.43 8.49
C GLY A 332 -1.70 -32.49 8.11
N GLN A 333 -2.61 -32.81 9.01
CA GLN A 333 -3.72 -33.76 8.77
C GLN A 333 -4.88 -33.08 8.06
N SER A 334 -5.38 -33.68 6.99
CA SER A 334 -6.52 -33.15 6.24
C SER A 334 -7.81 -33.34 7.04
N ILE A 335 -8.54 -32.24 7.20
CA ILE A 335 -9.88 -32.26 7.83
C ILE A 335 -10.90 -32.57 6.75
N GLN A 336 -11.62 -33.68 6.94
CA GLN A 336 -12.63 -34.17 5.96
C GLN A 336 -14.05 -33.86 6.38
N GLU A 337 -14.31 -33.77 7.68
CA GLU A 337 -15.64 -33.57 8.22
C GLU A 337 -15.88 -32.15 8.71
N ILE A 338 -16.96 -31.52 8.23
CA ILE A 338 -17.36 -30.15 8.62
C ILE A 338 -17.71 -30.09 10.11
N THR A 339 -18.15 -31.18 10.68
CA THR A 339 -18.58 -31.32 12.08
C THR A 339 -17.46 -31.72 13.03
N GLU A 340 -16.24 -31.97 12.54
CA GLU A 340 -15.12 -32.36 13.35
C GLU A 340 -14.86 -31.32 14.45
N LYS A 341 -14.82 -31.79 15.71
CA LYS A 341 -14.68 -30.93 16.90
C LYS A 341 -13.36 -31.23 17.60
N PHE A 342 -12.78 -30.16 18.13
CA PHE A 342 -11.56 -30.20 18.89
C PHE A 342 -11.79 -29.59 20.28
N GLU A 343 -11.17 -30.16 21.30
CA GLU A 343 -11.18 -29.58 22.61
C GLU A 343 -10.36 -28.28 22.64
N LYS A 344 -10.89 -27.25 23.30
CA LYS A 344 -10.24 -25.96 23.46
C LYS A 344 -8.81 -26.06 23.96
N ARG A 345 -8.54 -26.96 24.92
CA ARG A 345 -7.20 -27.21 25.48
C ARG A 345 -6.17 -27.66 24.43
N ASN A 346 -6.59 -28.23 23.30
CA ASN A 346 -5.68 -28.64 22.23
C ASN A 346 -4.98 -27.45 21.58
N PHE A 347 -5.51 -26.24 21.76
CA PHE A 347 -4.97 -24.98 21.23
C PHE A 347 -4.32 -24.10 22.31
N SER A 348 -3.99 -24.62 23.47
CA SER A 348 -3.21 -23.93 24.51
C SER A 348 -1.75 -23.65 24.06
N SER A 349 -1.30 -24.35 23.05
CA SER A 349 -0.05 -24.08 22.31
C SER A 349 -0.38 -23.85 20.84
N PRO A 350 0.44 -23.08 20.10
CA PRO A 350 0.19 -22.78 18.69
C PRO A 350 0.03 -24.05 17.85
N LYS A 351 -1.08 -24.17 17.11
CA LYS A 351 -1.38 -25.28 16.18
C LYS A 351 -1.43 -24.75 14.76
N LYS A 352 -0.73 -25.44 13.84
CA LYS A 352 -0.68 -25.07 12.43
C LYS A 352 -1.99 -25.38 11.73
N LEU A 353 -2.66 -24.33 11.23
CA LEU A 353 -3.79 -24.40 10.34
C LEU A 353 -3.35 -24.04 8.92
N SER A 354 -3.60 -24.90 7.95
CA SER A 354 -3.32 -24.65 6.53
C SER A 354 -4.61 -24.64 5.72
N ILE A 355 -4.76 -23.65 4.83
CA ILE A 355 -5.92 -23.50 3.93
C ILE A 355 -5.39 -23.46 2.48
N GLY A 356 -5.64 -24.56 1.75
CA GLY A 356 -5.06 -24.76 0.44
C GLY A 356 -3.54 -24.82 0.48
N LYS A 357 -2.91 -24.47 -0.66
CA LYS A 357 -1.44 -24.50 -0.82
C LYS A 357 -0.75 -23.20 -0.41
N LYS A 358 -1.52 -22.14 -0.08
CA LYS A 358 -0.97 -20.77 0.00
C LYS A 358 -1.13 -20.09 1.36
N LYS A 359 -2.03 -20.55 2.23
CA LYS A 359 -2.35 -19.90 3.51
C LYS A 359 -2.00 -20.80 4.67
N HIS A 360 -1.10 -20.36 5.55
CA HIS A 360 -0.64 -21.12 6.71
C HIS A 360 -0.55 -20.18 7.91
N PHE A 361 -1.11 -20.59 9.05
CA PHE A 361 -1.19 -19.84 10.29
C PHE A 361 -0.94 -20.73 11.49
N ASN A 362 -0.47 -20.17 12.58
CA ASN A 362 -0.57 -20.78 13.90
C ASN A 362 -1.83 -20.24 14.58
N ILE A 363 -2.64 -21.12 15.16
CA ILE A 363 -3.79 -20.74 15.98
C ILE A 363 -3.49 -21.10 17.42
N VAL A 364 -3.71 -20.15 18.33
CA VAL A 364 -3.59 -20.36 19.78
C VAL A 364 -4.80 -19.77 20.48
N ILE A 365 -5.28 -20.41 21.53
CA ILE A 365 -6.37 -19.90 22.39
C ILE A 365 -5.76 -19.48 23.71
N ILE A 366 -5.88 -18.18 24.03
CA ILE A 366 -5.29 -17.52 25.21
C ILE A 366 -6.37 -16.96 26.15
#